data_a3fad224c761ed8af9c13978a5848570
#
_entry.id   a3fad224c761ed8af9c13978a5848570
#
_cell.length_a   1.000
_cell.length_b   1.000
_cell.length_c   1.000
_cell.angle_alpha   90.00
_cell.angle_beta   90.00
_cell.angle_gamma   90.00
#
_symmetry.space_group_name_H-M   'P 1'
#
loop_
_entity.id
_entity.type
_entity.pdbx_description
1 polymer ?
#
loop_
_entity_poly.entity_id
_entity_poly.type
_entity_poly.pdbx_seq_one_letter_code
_entity_poly.pdbx_strand_id
1 'polypeptide(L)'
;MDMPEYIYTMQRVRKAHGDKVILDDVTLSFLPGAKIGVVGPNGTGKSTLLKMMAGLEQVSNGDAKLMPGFTVGMLQQEPPLNEDKTVLGNVEEGVAETKAMLDRFNEIAEKMATDYSDELLDEMGKLQEQLDHRNAWDLDSQLEQAMDALRCPPPEATVTQLSGGERRRVALCKLLLQAPDLLLLDEPTNHLDAESVQWLEQFLEKYEGTVLAVTHDRYFLDRVAGWILELDRGRCHPYEGNYSTYLEKKAERLKVEGQKDVKKKKRLEDELEWVRSNPKARQTKSRARLQRYEEMAAEAAKYRKLDFEEIQIPPGPRLGTTVIVADHLTKGFDDRLLMEKLSFTLPPNGIVGVIGPNGVGKTTLFRMIVGQAGAGAPPGVADDGEEPDDGVLKVGETVQLSYVDQGRGGIDPKKNVWQVVSDGLDHIKVGQVEMPSRAYVAAFGFKGPDQQKPAGVLSGGERNRLNLALTLKQGGNVLLLDEPTNDLDVETLGSLENALLEFPGCAVITSHDRWFLDRIATHILAWEEGSTWFWYEGNFADYEKNKIERLGAEAARPHRVTYRKLTR
;
A
#
# COMPACT_ATOMS: atom_id res chain seq x y z
N MET A 1 -37.56 -16.95 4.12
CA MET A 1 -37.04 -16.36 5.37
C MET A 1 -36.66 -14.93 5.03
N ASP A 2 -37.25 -13.96 5.73
CA ASP A 2 -36.78 -12.56 5.56
C ASP A 2 -35.32 -12.51 5.97
N MET A 3 -34.43 -12.02 5.05
CA MET A 3 -33.02 -11.80 5.37
C MET A 3 -32.96 -10.83 6.55
N PRO A 4 -32.07 -11.05 7.54
CA PRO A 4 -31.92 -10.10 8.62
C PRO A 4 -31.50 -8.76 8.05
N GLU A 5 -32.07 -7.68 8.60
CA GLU A 5 -31.85 -6.31 8.14
C GLU A 5 -30.35 -5.91 8.23
N TYR A 6 -29.60 -6.53 9.15
CA TYR A 6 -28.17 -6.25 9.38
C TYR A 6 -27.37 -7.53 9.54
N ILE A 7 -26.12 -7.53 9.08
CA ILE A 7 -25.19 -8.66 9.28
C ILE A 7 -24.45 -8.55 10.62
N TYR A 8 -24.12 -7.33 11.04
CA TYR A 8 -23.40 -7.05 12.28
C TYR A 8 -23.95 -5.78 12.94
N THR A 9 -24.06 -5.79 14.26
CA THR A 9 -24.55 -4.63 15.03
C THR A 9 -23.63 -4.30 16.19
N MET A 10 -23.41 -3.02 16.40
CA MET A 10 -22.70 -2.46 17.55
C MET A 10 -23.63 -1.48 18.27
N GLN A 11 -23.81 -1.63 19.59
CA GLN A 11 -24.67 -0.78 20.40
C GLN A 11 -23.91 -0.23 21.60
N ARG A 12 -23.71 1.10 21.62
CA ARG A 12 -22.98 1.83 22.67
C ARG A 12 -21.63 1.19 23.01
N VAL A 13 -20.91 0.75 21.98
CA VAL A 13 -19.63 0.07 22.15
C VAL A 13 -18.59 1.06 22.62
N ARG A 14 -17.93 0.68 23.71
CA ARG A 14 -16.73 1.35 24.21
C ARG A 14 -15.58 0.36 24.26
N LYS A 15 -14.40 0.79 23.80
CA LYS A 15 -13.16 0.03 23.91
C LYS A 15 -12.05 0.92 24.42
N ALA A 16 -11.33 0.45 25.43
CA ALA A 16 -10.14 1.11 25.95
C ALA A 16 -9.01 0.12 26.16
N HIS A 17 -7.78 0.57 25.96
CA HIS A 17 -6.56 -0.13 26.34
C HIS A 17 -5.85 0.68 27.44
N GLY A 18 -5.96 0.20 28.68
CA GLY A 18 -5.55 1.00 29.85
C GLY A 18 -6.31 2.33 29.88
N ASP A 19 -5.59 3.44 29.96
CA ASP A 19 -6.17 4.78 30.00
C ASP A 19 -6.54 5.34 28.62
N LYS A 20 -6.12 4.68 27.53
CA LYS A 20 -6.38 5.15 26.17
C LYS A 20 -7.72 4.64 25.68
N VAL A 21 -8.69 5.53 25.50
CA VAL A 21 -9.98 5.24 24.87
C VAL A 21 -9.78 5.14 23.36
N ILE A 22 -10.18 3.99 22.79
CA ILE A 22 -10.07 3.69 21.35
C ILE A 22 -11.41 3.97 20.65
N LEU A 23 -12.51 3.47 21.22
CA LEU A 23 -13.88 3.75 20.77
C LEU A 23 -14.71 4.20 21.97
N ASP A 24 -15.55 5.21 21.77
CA ASP A 24 -16.39 5.79 22.81
C ASP A 24 -17.83 5.95 22.32
N ASP A 25 -18.74 5.19 22.93
CA ASP A 25 -20.18 5.21 22.67
C ASP A 25 -20.55 5.03 21.18
N VAL A 26 -19.96 4.03 20.52
CA VAL A 26 -20.17 3.76 19.10
C VAL A 26 -21.39 2.88 18.89
N THR A 27 -22.33 3.37 18.08
CA THR A 27 -23.52 2.61 17.63
C THR A 27 -23.53 2.58 16.11
N LEU A 28 -23.41 1.37 15.53
CA LEU A 28 -23.35 1.13 14.09
C LEU A 28 -24.09 -0.15 13.73
N SER A 29 -24.66 -0.18 12.54
CA SER A 29 -25.28 -1.37 11.95
C SER A 29 -24.75 -1.55 10.53
N PHE A 30 -24.37 -2.78 10.19
CA PHE A 30 -23.75 -3.10 8.91
C PHE A 30 -24.74 -3.90 8.06
N LEU A 31 -24.92 -3.45 6.82
CA LEU A 31 -25.82 -4.08 5.86
C LEU A 31 -25.15 -5.27 5.17
N PRO A 32 -25.90 -6.35 4.88
CA PRO A 32 -25.40 -7.44 4.03
C PRO A 32 -24.99 -6.93 2.65
N GLY A 33 -23.89 -7.45 2.14
CA GLY A 33 -23.35 -7.08 0.81
C GLY A 33 -22.67 -5.71 0.73
N ALA A 34 -22.66 -4.91 1.82
CA ALA A 34 -22.01 -3.60 1.81
C ALA A 34 -20.49 -3.69 1.69
N LYS A 35 -19.90 -2.77 0.91
CA LYS A 35 -18.45 -2.60 0.77
C LYS A 35 -18.03 -1.33 1.51
N ILE A 36 -17.29 -1.50 2.60
CA ILE A 36 -16.99 -0.43 3.55
C ILE A 36 -15.49 -0.25 3.68
N GLY A 37 -15.01 0.94 3.33
CA GLY A 37 -13.63 1.36 3.58
C GLY A 37 -13.50 2.03 4.94
N VAL A 38 -12.55 1.60 5.77
CA VAL A 38 -12.29 2.19 7.09
C VAL A 38 -11.06 3.09 7.02
N VAL A 39 -11.25 4.36 7.31
CA VAL A 39 -10.19 5.38 7.23
C VAL A 39 -10.00 6.08 8.58
N GLY A 40 -8.84 6.69 8.77
CA GLY A 40 -8.51 7.47 9.96
C GLY A 40 -7.01 7.44 10.25
N PRO A 41 -6.51 8.36 11.11
CA PRO A 41 -5.11 8.42 11.49
C PRO A 41 -4.59 7.10 12.09
N ASN A 42 -3.28 6.89 12.04
CA ASN A 42 -2.66 5.74 12.66
C ASN A 42 -2.85 5.77 14.18
N GLY A 43 -3.09 4.59 14.76
CA GLY A 43 -3.33 4.44 16.21
C GLY A 43 -4.72 4.89 16.69
N THR A 44 -5.69 5.15 15.79
CA THR A 44 -7.10 5.47 16.15
C THR A 44 -7.93 4.23 16.47
N GLY A 45 -7.41 3.02 16.22
CA GLY A 45 -8.09 1.77 16.58
C GLY A 45 -8.79 1.06 15.41
N LYS A 46 -8.40 1.35 14.16
CA LYS A 46 -8.95 0.68 12.97
C LYS A 46 -8.83 -0.85 13.06
N SER A 47 -7.63 -1.37 13.31
CA SER A 47 -7.40 -2.82 13.49
C SER A 47 -8.10 -3.39 14.72
N THR A 48 -8.23 -2.61 15.81
CA THR A 48 -9.00 -3.00 17.00
C THR A 48 -10.49 -3.17 16.67
N LEU A 49 -11.06 -2.28 15.85
CA LEU A 49 -12.43 -2.41 15.36
C LEU A 49 -12.62 -3.74 14.61
N LEU A 50 -11.73 -4.06 13.65
CA LEU A 50 -11.79 -5.33 12.92
C LEU A 50 -11.66 -6.54 13.85
N LYS A 51 -10.71 -6.51 14.80
CA LYS A 51 -10.52 -7.61 15.77
C LYS A 51 -11.74 -7.81 16.67
N MET A 52 -12.42 -6.75 17.09
CA MET A 52 -13.68 -6.87 17.83
C MET A 52 -14.77 -7.49 16.98
N MET A 53 -14.90 -7.07 15.71
CA MET A 53 -15.89 -7.65 14.79
C MET A 53 -15.60 -9.11 14.45
N ALA A 54 -14.33 -9.51 14.43
CA ALA A 54 -13.91 -10.90 14.27
C ALA A 54 -14.07 -11.74 15.56
N GLY A 55 -14.45 -11.14 16.69
CA GLY A 55 -14.55 -11.81 17.98
C GLY A 55 -13.19 -12.11 18.64
N LEU A 56 -12.09 -11.58 18.09
CA LEU A 56 -10.72 -11.76 18.63
C LEU A 56 -10.44 -10.84 19.82
N GLU A 57 -11.14 -9.73 19.93
CA GLU A 57 -11.08 -8.81 21.07
C GLU A 57 -12.48 -8.54 21.62
N GLN A 58 -12.58 -8.47 22.94
CA GLN A 58 -13.84 -8.14 23.62
C GLN A 58 -14.01 -6.63 23.73
N VAL A 59 -15.25 -6.16 23.67
CA VAL A 59 -15.64 -4.78 23.99
C VAL A 59 -15.44 -4.52 25.48
N SER A 60 -15.10 -3.28 25.86
CA SER A 60 -15.01 -2.91 27.28
C SER A 60 -16.40 -2.63 27.86
N ASN A 61 -17.32 -2.13 27.05
CA ASN A 61 -18.74 -1.90 27.40
C ASN A 61 -19.58 -1.85 26.12
N GLY A 62 -20.89 -2.10 26.24
CA GLY A 62 -21.80 -2.18 25.11
C GLY A 62 -21.91 -3.58 24.51
N ASP A 63 -22.62 -3.70 23.40
CA ASP A 63 -22.84 -4.95 22.69
C ASP A 63 -22.31 -4.86 21.26
N ALA A 64 -21.58 -5.90 20.81
CA ALA A 64 -21.11 -6.05 19.44
C ALA A 64 -21.36 -7.50 19.00
N LYS A 65 -22.23 -7.70 18.01
CA LYS A 65 -22.75 -9.03 17.67
C LYS A 65 -22.80 -9.25 16.16
N LEU A 66 -22.24 -10.38 15.72
CA LEU A 66 -22.54 -10.99 14.43
C LEU A 66 -23.93 -11.65 14.52
N MET A 67 -24.75 -11.47 13.50
CA MET A 67 -26.08 -12.09 13.48
C MET A 67 -25.96 -13.61 13.29
N PRO A 68 -26.83 -14.40 13.95
CA PRO A 68 -26.80 -15.85 13.83
C PRO A 68 -26.94 -16.32 12.38
N GLY A 69 -26.14 -17.32 12.02
CA GLY A 69 -26.14 -17.94 10.68
C GLY A 69 -25.16 -17.32 9.68
N PHE A 70 -24.51 -16.19 10.03
CA PHE A 70 -23.46 -15.61 9.22
C PHE A 70 -22.06 -16.03 9.69
N THR A 71 -21.13 -16.11 8.75
CA THR A 71 -19.72 -16.43 8.97
C THR A 71 -18.87 -15.16 8.89
N VAL A 72 -17.76 -15.11 9.65
CA VAL A 72 -16.81 -14.01 9.62
C VAL A 72 -15.41 -14.55 9.36
N GLY A 73 -14.67 -13.88 8.50
CA GLY A 73 -13.26 -14.14 8.25
C GLY A 73 -12.44 -12.86 8.31
N MET A 74 -11.23 -12.94 8.84
CA MET A 74 -10.36 -11.78 9.02
C MET A 74 -8.94 -12.03 8.51
N LEU A 75 -8.43 -11.14 7.66
CA LEU A 75 -7.02 -11.05 7.35
C LEU A 75 -6.31 -10.28 8.46
N GLN A 76 -5.48 -10.99 9.23
CA GLN A 76 -4.64 -10.38 10.28
C GLN A 76 -3.30 -9.91 9.70
N GLN A 77 -2.60 -9.02 10.41
CA GLN A 77 -1.25 -8.58 10.01
C GLN A 77 -0.26 -9.75 9.99
N GLU A 78 -0.35 -10.63 10.99
CA GLU A 78 0.40 -11.90 11.04
C GLU A 78 -0.62 -13.05 11.01
N PRO A 79 -0.98 -13.52 9.80
CA PRO A 79 -2.02 -14.53 9.69
C PRO A 79 -1.50 -15.90 10.14
N PRO A 80 -2.29 -16.66 10.92
CA PRO A 80 -1.96 -18.02 11.26
C PRO A 80 -2.08 -18.92 10.03
N LEU A 81 -0.97 -19.52 9.62
CA LEU A 81 -0.92 -20.58 8.61
C LEU A 81 -0.45 -21.86 9.27
N ASN A 82 -0.90 -23.00 8.74
CA ASN A 82 -0.48 -24.30 9.21
C ASN A 82 0.94 -24.60 8.71
N GLU A 83 1.89 -24.66 9.65
CA GLU A 83 3.31 -24.85 9.34
C GLU A 83 3.65 -26.26 8.86
N ASP A 84 2.78 -27.24 9.12
CA ASP A 84 2.94 -28.63 8.69
C ASP A 84 2.48 -28.86 7.23
N LYS A 85 1.88 -27.84 6.59
CA LYS A 85 1.34 -27.92 5.24
C LYS A 85 2.13 -27.05 4.27
N THR A 86 2.04 -27.41 3.00
CA THR A 86 2.54 -26.60 1.88
C THR A 86 1.66 -25.34 1.66
N VAL A 87 2.09 -24.46 0.77
CA VAL A 87 1.30 -23.30 0.34
C VAL A 87 -0.07 -23.74 -0.19
N LEU A 88 -0.09 -24.71 -1.12
CA LEU A 88 -1.34 -25.26 -1.66
C LEU A 88 -2.21 -25.87 -0.56
N GLY A 89 -1.62 -26.70 0.32
CA GLY A 89 -2.37 -27.31 1.40
C GLY A 89 -3.01 -26.31 2.38
N ASN A 90 -2.40 -25.14 2.58
CA ASN A 90 -3.00 -24.05 3.37
C ASN A 90 -4.15 -23.36 2.62
N VAL A 91 -4.01 -23.16 1.31
CA VAL A 91 -5.09 -22.55 0.49
C VAL A 91 -6.28 -23.49 0.39
N GLU A 92 -6.06 -24.80 0.17
CA GLU A 92 -7.10 -25.83 0.15
C GLU A 92 -7.89 -25.94 1.45
N GLU A 93 -7.28 -25.63 2.62
CA GLU A 93 -8.03 -25.56 3.88
C GLU A 93 -9.19 -24.55 3.84
N GLY A 94 -9.03 -23.46 3.09
CA GLY A 94 -10.09 -22.46 2.93
C GLY A 94 -11.32 -22.99 2.20
N VAL A 95 -11.13 -23.97 1.34
CA VAL A 95 -12.19 -24.60 0.52
C VAL A 95 -12.47 -26.05 0.89
N ALA A 96 -11.98 -26.52 2.05
CA ALA A 96 -12.05 -27.93 2.46
C ALA A 96 -13.49 -28.47 2.47
N GLU A 97 -14.46 -27.66 2.91
CA GLU A 97 -15.86 -28.06 2.92
C GLU A 97 -16.39 -28.23 1.48
N THR A 98 -16.09 -27.29 0.61
CA THR A 98 -16.51 -27.33 -0.81
C THR A 98 -15.85 -28.48 -1.55
N LYS A 99 -14.57 -28.74 -1.28
CA LYS A 99 -13.84 -29.88 -1.84
C LYS A 99 -14.45 -31.22 -1.38
N ALA A 100 -14.78 -31.32 -0.09
CA ALA A 100 -15.44 -32.52 0.44
C ALA A 100 -16.83 -32.77 -0.20
N MET A 101 -17.59 -31.70 -0.50
CA MET A 101 -18.87 -31.81 -1.21
C MET A 101 -18.65 -32.30 -2.65
N LEU A 102 -17.63 -31.79 -3.36
CA LEU A 102 -17.29 -32.20 -4.71
C LEU A 102 -16.82 -33.64 -4.77
N ASP A 103 -15.94 -34.04 -3.84
CA ASP A 103 -15.48 -35.42 -3.71
C ASP A 103 -16.66 -36.37 -3.43
N ARG A 104 -17.57 -35.96 -2.53
CA ARG A 104 -18.76 -36.75 -2.22
C ARG A 104 -19.72 -36.87 -3.39
N PHE A 105 -19.89 -35.79 -4.17
CA PHE A 105 -20.67 -35.81 -5.40
C PHE A 105 -20.09 -36.81 -6.42
N ASN A 106 -18.77 -36.79 -6.63
CA ASN A 106 -18.07 -37.72 -7.52
C ASN A 106 -18.17 -39.17 -7.04
N GLU A 107 -18.02 -39.43 -5.73
CA GLU A 107 -18.21 -40.77 -5.15
C GLU A 107 -19.62 -41.30 -5.40
N ILE A 108 -20.66 -40.46 -5.27
CA ILE A 108 -22.04 -40.85 -5.52
C ILE A 108 -22.22 -41.12 -7.00
N ALA A 109 -21.67 -40.28 -7.88
CA ALA A 109 -21.75 -40.48 -9.33
C ALA A 109 -21.12 -41.82 -9.77
N GLU A 110 -19.97 -42.20 -9.19
CA GLU A 110 -19.33 -43.49 -9.42
C GLU A 110 -20.17 -44.66 -8.89
N LYS A 111 -20.73 -44.53 -7.68
CA LYS A 111 -21.58 -45.56 -7.07
C LYS A 111 -22.88 -45.77 -7.86
N MET A 112 -23.48 -44.71 -8.34
CA MET A 112 -24.69 -44.82 -9.17
C MET A 112 -24.49 -45.55 -10.48
N ALA A 113 -23.26 -45.70 -11.00
CA ALA A 113 -22.96 -46.55 -12.14
C ALA A 113 -23.17 -48.03 -11.86
N THR A 114 -23.13 -48.46 -10.57
CA THR A 114 -23.23 -49.87 -10.15
C THR A 114 -24.44 -50.17 -9.27
N ASP A 115 -24.88 -49.20 -8.49
CA ASP A 115 -25.99 -49.31 -7.53
C ASP A 115 -26.87 -48.07 -7.58
N TYR A 116 -28.07 -48.15 -8.18
CA TYR A 116 -28.99 -47.04 -8.31
C TYR A 116 -29.99 -47.04 -7.16
N SER A 117 -29.93 -46.04 -6.28
CA SER A 117 -30.92 -45.85 -5.22
C SER A 117 -31.49 -44.43 -5.25
N ASP A 118 -32.78 -44.30 -4.90
CA ASP A 118 -33.46 -43.00 -4.81
C ASP A 118 -32.81 -42.07 -3.75
N GLU A 119 -32.26 -42.67 -2.68
CA GLU A 119 -31.57 -41.93 -1.62
C GLU A 119 -30.26 -41.26 -2.12
N LEU A 120 -29.49 -41.98 -2.94
CA LEU A 120 -28.27 -41.43 -3.56
C LEU A 120 -28.60 -40.34 -4.60
N LEU A 121 -29.73 -40.49 -5.30
CA LEU A 121 -30.20 -39.47 -6.24
C LEU A 121 -30.59 -38.17 -5.52
N ASP A 122 -31.31 -38.28 -4.40
CA ASP A 122 -31.69 -37.13 -3.57
C ASP A 122 -30.47 -36.43 -2.96
N GLU A 123 -29.48 -37.22 -2.47
CA GLU A 123 -28.23 -36.68 -1.94
C GLU A 123 -27.44 -35.94 -3.03
N MET A 124 -27.31 -36.55 -4.21
CA MET A 124 -26.63 -35.97 -5.35
C MET A 124 -27.29 -34.66 -5.81
N GLY A 125 -28.63 -34.61 -5.86
CA GLY A 125 -29.35 -33.39 -6.21
C GLY A 125 -29.11 -32.23 -5.22
N LYS A 126 -29.07 -32.52 -3.93
CA LYS A 126 -28.75 -31.53 -2.88
C LYS A 126 -27.31 -31.02 -2.98
N LEU A 127 -26.38 -31.95 -3.22
CA LEU A 127 -24.96 -31.58 -3.40
C LEU A 127 -24.76 -30.75 -4.66
N GLN A 128 -25.45 -31.10 -5.75
CA GLN A 128 -25.42 -30.34 -6.99
C GLN A 128 -25.91 -28.92 -6.79
N GLU A 129 -27.05 -28.73 -6.14
CA GLU A 129 -27.58 -27.40 -5.83
C GLU A 129 -26.60 -26.55 -5.01
N GLN A 130 -25.94 -27.17 -4.02
CA GLN A 130 -24.94 -26.51 -3.19
C GLN A 130 -23.66 -26.15 -3.96
N LEU A 131 -23.20 -27.05 -4.84
CA LEU A 131 -22.02 -26.82 -5.70
C LEU A 131 -22.29 -25.77 -6.76
N ASP A 132 -23.52 -25.77 -7.36
CA ASP A 132 -23.96 -24.74 -8.30
C ASP A 132 -24.00 -23.35 -7.63
N HIS A 133 -24.54 -23.28 -6.41
CA HIS A 133 -24.61 -22.03 -5.65
C HIS A 133 -23.24 -21.47 -5.29
N ARG A 134 -22.25 -22.36 -5.06
CA ARG A 134 -20.86 -21.99 -4.75
C ARG A 134 -19.99 -21.86 -6.01
N ASN A 135 -20.53 -22.10 -7.20
CA ASN A 135 -19.80 -22.16 -8.47
C ASN A 135 -18.53 -23.04 -8.41
N ALA A 136 -18.65 -24.22 -7.76
CA ALA A 136 -17.51 -25.01 -7.30
C ALA A 136 -17.02 -26.08 -8.30
N TRP A 137 -17.59 -26.18 -9.50
CA TRP A 137 -17.25 -27.22 -10.49
C TRP A 137 -15.82 -27.12 -11.02
N ASP A 138 -15.27 -25.90 -11.09
CA ASP A 138 -13.91 -25.61 -11.54
C ASP A 138 -13.00 -25.17 -10.38
N LEU A 139 -13.17 -25.78 -9.19
CA LEU A 139 -12.49 -25.38 -7.95
C LEU A 139 -10.97 -25.31 -8.11
N ASP A 140 -10.35 -26.32 -8.72
CA ASP A 140 -8.89 -26.36 -8.92
C ASP A 140 -8.40 -25.20 -9.79
N SER A 141 -9.16 -24.86 -10.84
CA SER A 141 -8.86 -23.71 -11.70
C SER A 141 -9.00 -22.38 -10.96
N GLN A 142 -10.02 -22.26 -10.10
CA GLN A 142 -10.20 -21.06 -9.26
C GLN A 142 -9.07 -20.89 -8.25
N LEU A 143 -8.62 -21.98 -7.63
CA LEU A 143 -7.46 -22.01 -6.73
C LEU A 143 -6.20 -21.51 -7.46
N GLU A 144 -5.91 -22.10 -8.63
CA GLU A 144 -4.75 -21.76 -9.44
C GLU A 144 -4.79 -20.28 -9.88
N GLN A 145 -5.93 -19.82 -10.40
CA GLN A 145 -6.11 -18.41 -10.80
C GLN A 145 -5.93 -17.43 -9.63
N ALA A 146 -6.49 -17.72 -8.47
CA ALA A 146 -6.35 -16.85 -7.30
C ALA A 146 -4.90 -16.83 -6.78
N MET A 147 -4.24 -17.98 -6.74
CA MET A 147 -2.83 -18.09 -6.34
C MET A 147 -1.90 -17.36 -7.31
N ASP A 148 -2.13 -17.45 -8.62
CA ASP A 148 -1.34 -16.75 -9.63
C ASP A 148 -1.58 -15.25 -9.59
N ALA A 149 -2.83 -14.81 -9.47
CA ALA A 149 -3.19 -13.38 -9.39
C ALA A 149 -2.61 -12.68 -8.15
N LEU A 150 -2.58 -13.36 -7.01
CA LEU A 150 -1.96 -12.87 -5.79
C LEU A 150 -0.46 -13.17 -5.72
N ARG A 151 0.10 -13.79 -6.75
CA ARG A 151 1.52 -14.19 -6.83
C ARG A 151 1.96 -14.95 -5.58
N CYS A 152 1.16 -15.94 -5.19
CA CYS A 152 1.52 -16.84 -4.12
C CYS A 152 2.82 -17.59 -4.45
N PRO A 153 3.61 -17.96 -3.43
CA PRO A 153 4.79 -18.82 -3.63
C PRO A 153 4.43 -20.15 -4.31
N PRO A 154 5.41 -20.91 -4.81
CA PRO A 154 5.16 -22.21 -5.43
C PRO A 154 4.28 -23.11 -4.55
N PRO A 155 3.32 -23.86 -5.12
CA PRO A 155 2.36 -24.68 -4.40
C PRO A 155 3.00 -25.66 -3.38
N GLU A 156 4.18 -26.17 -3.71
CA GLU A 156 4.92 -27.15 -2.91
C GLU A 156 5.81 -26.51 -1.82
N ALA A 157 5.94 -25.17 -1.82
CA ALA A 157 6.80 -24.48 -0.86
C ALA A 157 6.27 -24.66 0.57
N THR A 158 7.20 -24.80 1.51
CA THR A 158 6.88 -24.91 2.94
C THR A 158 6.65 -23.53 3.54
N VAL A 159 5.61 -23.39 4.35
CA VAL A 159 5.21 -22.11 4.95
C VAL A 159 6.29 -21.52 5.87
N THR A 160 7.09 -22.36 6.51
CA THR A 160 8.16 -21.93 7.43
C THR A 160 9.28 -21.13 6.76
N GLN A 161 9.47 -21.29 5.44
CA GLN A 161 10.51 -20.60 4.67
C GLN A 161 10.03 -19.30 4.03
N LEU A 162 8.73 -18.99 4.16
CA LEU A 162 8.14 -17.82 3.52
C LEU A 162 8.44 -16.54 4.30
N SER A 163 8.69 -15.47 3.56
CA SER A 163 8.71 -14.12 4.11
C SER A 163 7.33 -13.69 4.64
N GLY A 164 7.29 -12.68 5.51
CA GLY A 164 6.02 -12.17 6.06
C GLY A 164 5.02 -11.74 4.97
N GLY A 165 5.49 -11.09 3.90
CA GLY A 165 4.65 -10.70 2.76
C GLY A 165 4.10 -11.90 1.99
N GLU A 166 4.89 -12.95 1.79
CA GLU A 166 4.45 -14.18 1.14
C GLU A 166 3.41 -14.93 1.98
N ARG A 167 3.66 -15.08 3.30
CA ARG A 167 2.68 -15.66 4.23
C ARG A 167 1.34 -14.92 4.17
N ARG A 168 1.39 -13.60 4.07
CA ARG A 168 0.21 -12.76 3.99
C ARG A 168 -0.57 -12.94 2.69
N ARG A 169 0.11 -13.08 1.54
CA ARG A 169 -0.55 -13.37 0.25
C ARG A 169 -1.24 -14.74 0.25
N VAL A 170 -0.60 -15.76 0.81
CA VAL A 170 -1.20 -17.10 0.98
C VAL A 170 -2.45 -17.04 1.87
N ALA A 171 -2.38 -16.32 2.99
CA ALA A 171 -3.52 -16.18 3.89
C ALA A 171 -4.67 -15.37 3.28
N LEU A 172 -4.36 -14.32 2.51
CA LEU A 172 -5.35 -13.57 1.76
C LEU A 172 -6.04 -14.48 0.73
N CYS A 173 -5.27 -15.25 -0.05
CA CYS A 173 -5.79 -16.20 -1.01
C CYS A 173 -6.75 -17.21 -0.36
N LYS A 174 -6.31 -17.85 0.73
CA LYS A 174 -7.13 -18.76 1.54
C LYS A 174 -8.44 -18.13 1.98
N LEU A 175 -8.37 -16.90 2.52
CA LEU A 175 -9.52 -16.19 3.06
C LEU A 175 -10.54 -15.79 1.98
N LEU A 176 -10.06 -15.31 0.83
CA LEU A 176 -10.92 -14.93 -0.30
C LEU A 176 -11.68 -16.15 -0.86
N LEU A 177 -11.00 -17.29 -0.95
CA LEU A 177 -11.59 -18.55 -1.43
C LEU A 177 -12.54 -19.19 -0.41
N GLN A 178 -12.32 -18.95 0.90
CA GLN A 178 -13.25 -19.35 1.96
C GLN A 178 -14.60 -18.62 1.85
N ALA A 179 -14.61 -17.43 1.26
CA ALA A 179 -15.78 -16.60 0.98
C ALA A 179 -16.76 -16.41 2.18
N PRO A 180 -16.30 -15.89 3.34
CA PRO A 180 -17.18 -15.66 4.49
C PRO A 180 -18.20 -14.55 4.20
N ASP A 181 -19.37 -14.59 4.87
CA ASP A 181 -20.41 -13.57 4.71
C ASP A 181 -19.96 -12.16 5.14
N LEU A 182 -19.08 -12.09 6.15
CA LEU A 182 -18.41 -10.86 6.60
C LEU A 182 -16.90 -11.01 6.47
N LEU A 183 -16.33 -10.31 5.50
CA LEU A 183 -14.90 -10.30 5.19
C LEU A 183 -14.24 -9.06 5.79
N LEU A 184 -13.31 -9.27 6.70
CA LEU A 184 -12.56 -8.22 7.40
C LEU A 184 -11.11 -8.20 6.92
N LEU A 185 -10.70 -7.09 6.29
CA LEU A 185 -9.38 -6.96 5.67
C LEU A 185 -8.59 -5.83 6.35
N ASP A 186 -7.50 -6.15 6.99
CA ASP A 186 -6.58 -5.18 7.60
C ASP A 186 -5.39 -4.95 6.66
N GLU A 187 -5.34 -3.80 5.98
CA GLU A 187 -4.33 -3.40 4.99
C GLU A 187 -4.10 -4.46 3.89
N PRO A 188 -5.14 -4.90 3.15
CA PRO A 188 -5.02 -6.00 2.20
C PRO A 188 -4.12 -5.69 1.00
N THR A 189 -3.90 -4.41 0.68
CA THR A 189 -3.09 -3.96 -0.44
C THR A 189 -1.59 -3.93 -0.13
N ASN A 190 -1.20 -3.97 1.17
CA ASN A 190 0.21 -3.98 1.56
C ASN A 190 0.91 -5.25 1.06
N HIS A 191 2.11 -5.08 0.51
CA HIS A 191 2.94 -6.14 -0.10
C HIS A 191 2.38 -6.76 -1.38
N LEU A 192 1.27 -6.22 -1.92
CA LEU A 192 0.78 -6.55 -3.25
C LEU A 192 1.36 -5.56 -4.28
N ASP A 193 1.65 -6.03 -5.46
CA ASP A 193 1.94 -5.14 -6.58
C ASP A 193 0.66 -4.59 -7.23
N ALA A 194 0.80 -3.58 -8.07
CA ALA A 194 -0.34 -2.87 -8.67
C ALA A 194 -1.31 -3.79 -9.43
N GLU A 195 -0.79 -4.84 -10.09
CA GLU A 195 -1.60 -5.80 -10.85
C GLU A 195 -2.40 -6.71 -9.91
N SER A 196 -1.78 -7.21 -8.83
CA SER A 196 -2.48 -8.01 -7.81
C SER A 196 -3.53 -7.18 -7.06
N VAL A 197 -3.25 -5.89 -6.79
CA VAL A 197 -4.24 -4.97 -6.21
C VAL A 197 -5.43 -4.79 -7.14
N GLN A 198 -5.20 -4.59 -8.44
CA GLN A 198 -6.26 -4.44 -9.43
C GLN A 198 -7.13 -5.70 -9.53
N TRP A 199 -6.54 -6.90 -9.48
CA TRP A 199 -7.29 -8.14 -9.43
C TRP A 199 -8.13 -8.24 -8.15
N LEU A 200 -7.56 -7.87 -6.99
CA LEU A 200 -8.28 -7.87 -5.73
C LEU A 200 -9.48 -6.91 -5.75
N GLU A 201 -9.32 -5.71 -6.34
CA GLU A 201 -10.41 -4.76 -6.54
C GLU A 201 -11.56 -5.40 -7.34
N GLN A 202 -11.26 -6.02 -8.48
CA GLN A 202 -12.26 -6.68 -9.34
C GLN A 202 -12.92 -7.87 -8.65
N PHE A 203 -12.17 -8.62 -7.85
CA PHE A 203 -12.71 -9.72 -7.06
C PHE A 203 -13.69 -9.22 -5.99
N LEU A 204 -13.30 -8.19 -5.22
CA LEU A 204 -14.12 -7.65 -4.14
C LEU A 204 -15.34 -6.87 -4.66
N GLU A 205 -15.27 -6.27 -5.83
CA GLU A 205 -16.41 -5.64 -6.48
C GLU A 205 -17.54 -6.65 -6.77
N LYS A 206 -17.17 -7.87 -7.17
CA LYS A 206 -18.11 -8.97 -7.45
C LYS A 206 -18.46 -9.82 -6.24
N TYR A 207 -17.77 -9.62 -5.13
CA TYR A 207 -17.96 -10.40 -3.91
C TYR A 207 -19.36 -10.16 -3.33
N GLU A 208 -20.13 -11.21 -3.09
CA GLU A 208 -21.52 -11.08 -2.61
C GLU A 208 -21.60 -10.71 -1.12
N GLY A 209 -20.63 -11.15 -0.31
CA GLY A 209 -20.57 -10.87 1.13
C GLY A 209 -20.28 -9.40 1.45
N THR A 210 -20.44 -9.06 2.73
CA THR A 210 -20.07 -7.75 3.27
C THR A 210 -18.55 -7.67 3.43
N VAL A 211 -17.96 -6.59 2.97
CA VAL A 211 -16.51 -6.34 3.09
C VAL A 211 -16.26 -5.11 3.95
N LEU A 212 -15.41 -5.26 4.94
CA LEU A 212 -14.87 -4.14 5.72
C LEU A 212 -13.35 -4.14 5.55
N ALA A 213 -12.82 -3.13 4.85
CA ALA A 213 -11.39 -3.02 4.56
C ALA A 213 -10.78 -1.78 5.20
N VAL A 214 -9.77 -1.98 6.05
CA VAL A 214 -8.86 -0.92 6.49
C VAL A 214 -7.76 -0.83 5.46
N THR A 215 -7.63 0.30 4.78
CA THR A 215 -6.54 0.53 3.85
C THR A 215 -6.25 2.02 3.67
N HIS A 216 -5.04 2.33 3.27
CA HIS A 216 -4.60 3.67 2.90
C HIS A 216 -4.54 3.85 1.37
N ASP A 217 -4.84 2.81 0.59
CA ASP A 217 -4.94 2.86 -0.86
C ASP A 217 -6.25 3.54 -1.28
N ARG A 218 -6.12 4.78 -1.74
CA ARG A 218 -7.26 5.64 -2.11
C ARG A 218 -7.96 5.18 -3.38
N TYR A 219 -7.23 4.62 -4.35
CA TYR A 219 -7.83 4.03 -5.55
C TYR A 219 -8.67 2.80 -5.22
N PHE A 220 -8.15 1.95 -4.34
CA PHE A 220 -8.90 0.81 -3.83
C PHE A 220 -10.20 1.27 -3.15
N LEU A 221 -10.12 2.26 -2.26
CA LEU A 221 -11.29 2.82 -1.59
C LEU A 221 -12.28 3.47 -2.57
N ASP A 222 -11.79 4.13 -3.61
CA ASP A 222 -12.64 4.81 -4.58
C ASP A 222 -13.37 3.84 -5.52
N ARG A 223 -12.76 2.68 -5.82
CA ARG A 223 -13.32 1.65 -6.70
C ARG A 223 -14.22 0.65 -5.97
N VAL A 224 -13.78 0.17 -4.81
CA VAL A 224 -14.44 -0.94 -4.10
C VAL A 224 -15.47 -0.45 -3.10
N ALA A 225 -15.21 0.65 -2.39
CA ALA A 225 -16.06 1.07 -1.29
C ALA A 225 -17.32 1.79 -1.77
N GLY A 226 -18.48 1.35 -1.29
CA GLY A 226 -19.76 2.08 -1.37
C GLY A 226 -20.05 2.89 -0.11
N TRP A 227 -19.29 2.66 0.94
CA TRP A 227 -19.35 3.38 2.22
C TRP A 227 -17.94 3.62 2.75
N ILE A 228 -17.71 4.80 3.34
CA ILE A 228 -16.50 5.10 4.09
C ILE A 228 -16.85 5.30 5.55
N LEU A 229 -16.16 4.58 6.44
CA LEU A 229 -16.25 4.72 7.87
C LEU A 229 -15.01 5.42 8.41
N GLU A 230 -15.14 6.67 8.80
CA GLU A 230 -14.04 7.44 9.38
C GLU A 230 -13.97 7.23 10.89
N LEU A 231 -12.80 6.82 11.40
CA LEU A 231 -12.50 6.80 12.83
C LEU A 231 -11.73 8.07 13.19
N ASP A 232 -12.36 8.94 13.98
CA ASP A 232 -11.74 10.17 14.50
C ASP A 232 -12.05 10.33 16.00
N ARG A 233 -10.98 10.43 16.81
CA ARG A 233 -11.05 10.67 18.28
C ARG A 233 -12.05 9.77 19.03
N GLY A 234 -12.05 8.48 18.72
CA GLY A 234 -12.89 7.47 19.34
C GLY A 234 -14.32 7.42 18.82
N ARG A 235 -14.69 8.26 17.86
CA ARG A 235 -15.99 8.28 17.19
C ARG A 235 -15.89 7.69 15.80
N CYS A 236 -17.00 7.13 15.33
CA CYS A 236 -17.14 6.60 14.00
C CYS A 236 -18.13 7.44 13.20
N HIS A 237 -17.72 7.90 12.02
CA HIS A 237 -18.55 8.69 11.12
C HIS A 237 -18.75 7.94 9.81
N PRO A 238 -19.94 7.38 9.54
CA PRO A 238 -20.22 6.72 8.26
C PRO A 238 -20.56 7.76 7.18
N TYR A 239 -20.02 7.56 5.99
CA TYR A 239 -20.31 8.33 4.78
C TYR A 239 -20.72 7.38 3.67
N GLU A 240 -21.87 7.59 3.10
CA GLU A 240 -22.33 6.86 1.92
C GLU A 240 -21.60 7.41 0.67
N GLY A 241 -21.04 6.51 -0.13
CA GLY A 241 -20.29 6.78 -1.34
C GLY A 241 -18.85 6.28 -1.24
N ASN A 242 -18.08 6.54 -2.31
CA ASN A 242 -16.68 6.20 -2.45
C ASN A 242 -15.75 7.22 -1.75
N TYR A 243 -14.45 7.05 -1.91
CA TYR A 243 -13.46 7.92 -1.27
C TYR A 243 -13.59 9.38 -1.73
N SER A 244 -13.82 9.63 -3.02
CA SER A 244 -14.03 10.97 -3.57
C SER A 244 -15.25 11.67 -2.94
N THR A 245 -16.37 10.96 -2.80
CA THR A 245 -17.58 11.46 -2.14
C THR A 245 -17.35 11.74 -0.65
N TYR A 246 -16.58 10.88 0.02
CA TYR A 246 -16.19 11.08 1.42
C TYR A 246 -15.43 12.39 1.61
N LEU A 247 -14.46 12.70 0.73
CA LEU A 247 -13.71 13.97 0.81
C LEU A 247 -14.64 15.19 0.75
N GLU A 248 -15.64 15.17 -0.13
CA GLU A 248 -16.63 16.25 -0.25
C GLU A 248 -17.48 16.41 1.03
N LYS A 249 -18.05 15.31 1.51
CA LYS A 249 -18.88 15.30 2.71
C LYS A 249 -18.10 15.68 3.97
N LYS A 250 -16.83 15.24 4.08
CA LYS A 250 -15.93 15.63 5.16
C LYS A 250 -15.64 17.13 5.14
N ALA A 251 -15.41 17.71 3.95
CA ALA A 251 -15.19 19.15 3.82
C ALA A 251 -16.40 19.95 4.31
N GLU A 252 -17.62 19.50 3.97
CA GLU A 252 -18.85 20.12 4.44
C GLU A 252 -19.01 20.03 5.97
N ARG A 253 -18.77 18.84 6.54
CA ARG A 253 -18.81 18.64 8.00
C ARG A 253 -17.86 19.59 8.72
N LEU A 254 -16.61 19.68 8.27
CA LEU A 254 -15.59 20.54 8.88
C LEU A 254 -15.96 22.04 8.78
N LYS A 255 -16.67 22.46 7.72
CA LYS A 255 -17.21 23.82 7.63
C LYS A 255 -18.28 24.10 8.68
N VAL A 256 -19.17 23.14 8.92
CA VAL A 256 -20.28 23.25 9.90
C VAL A 256 -19.74 23.22 11.33
N GLU A 257 -18.78 22.35 11.62
CA GLU A 257 -18.21 22.21 12.96
C GLU A 257 -17.36 23.42 13.39
N GLY A 258 -17.15 24.40 12.51
CA GLY A 258 -16.43 25.63 12.82
C GLY A 258 -14.98 25.42 13.25
N GLN A 259 -14.41 24.27 12.96
CA GLN A 259 -13.02 23.95 13.30
C GLN A 259 -12.08 24.83 12.50
N LYS A 260 -11.35 25.71 13.20
CA LYS A 260 -10.36 26.66 12.65
C LYS A 260 -9.05 25.98 12.22
N ASP A 261 -9.09 24.74 11.77
CA ASP A 261 -7.90 24.08 11.24
C ASP A 261 -7.76 24.43 9.75
N VAL A 262 -7.26 25.63 9.51
CA VAL A 262 -7.05 26.21 8.17
C VAL A 262 -6.20 25.26 7.30
N LYS A 263 -5.31 24.48 7.91
CA LYS A 263 -4.41 23.55 7.21
C LYS A 263 -5.11 22.28 6.74
N LYS A 264 -5.91 21.65 7.60
CA LYS A 264 -6.71 20.48 7.22
C LYS A 264 -7.69 20.81 6.11
N LYS A 265 -8.30 22.01 6.18
CA LYS A 265 -9.19 22.52 5.14
C LYS A 265 -8.45 22.72 3.82
N LYS A 266 -7.26 23.33 3.84
CA LYS A 266 -6.46 23.57 2.64
C LYS A 266 -6.05 22.27 1.96
N ARG A 267 -5.53 21.27 2.73
CA ARG A 267 -5.19 19.94 2.18
C ARG A 267 -6.39 19.25 1.53
N LEU A 268 -7.54 19.30 2.19
CA LEU A 268 -8.76 18.70 1.69
C LEU A 268 -9.27 19.42 0.42
N GLU A 269 -9.15 20.74 0.37
CA GLU A 269 -9.46 21.54 -0.82
C GLU A 269 -8.50 21.22 -1.97
N ASP A 270 -7.19 21.08 -1.72
CA ASP A 270 -6.17 20.69 -2.71
C ASP A 270 -6.43 19.28 -3.27
N GLU A 271 -6.81 18.34 -2.43
CA GLU A 271 -7.14 16.95 -2.83
C GLU A 271 -8.45 16.90 -3.65
N LEU A 272 -9.49 17.62 -3.22
CA LEU A 272 -10.74 17.76 -3.96
C LEU A 272 -10.54 18.43 -5.34
N GLU A 273 -9.70 19.46 -5.40
CA GLU A 273 -9.38 20.11 -6.67
C GLU A 273 -8.67 19.14 -7.62
N TRP A 274 -7.75 18.32 -7.10
CA TRP A 274 -7.08 17.30 -7.89
C TRP A 274 -8.05 16.24 -8.40
N VAL A 275 -8.94 15.70 -7.55
CA VAL A 275 -9.98 14.73 -7.95
C VAL A 275 -10.88 15.26 -9.05
N ARG A 276 -11.30 16.54 -8.94
CA ARG A 276 -12.19 17.19 -9.92
C ARG A 276 -11.47 17.60 -11.21
N SER A 277 -10.14 17.66 -11.22
CA SER A 277 -9.39 18.08 -12.39
C SER A 277 -9.43 17.01 -13.49
N ASN A 278 -9.66 17.47 -14.74
CA ASN A 278 -9.66 16.59 -15.91
C ASN A 278 -8.25 16.01 -16.15
N PRO A 279 -8.08 14.77 -16.66
CA PRO A 279 -6.77 14.18 -16.96
C PRO A 279 -5.81 15.12 -17.72
N LYS A 280 -6.33 15.86 -18.71
CA LYS A 280 -5.53 16.88 -19.44
C LYS A 280 -5.06 18.05 -18.55
N ALA A 281 -5.85 18.45 -17.56
CA ALA A 281 -5.47 19.49 -16.61
C ALA A 281 -4.44 19.01 -15.60
N ARG A 282 -4.42 17.71 -15.26
CA ARG A 282 -3.39 17.08 -14.43
C ARG A 282 -2.02 17.12 -15.11
N GLN A 283 -1.94 16.80 -16.42
CA GLN A 283 -0.71 16.94 -17.23
C GLN A 283 -0.20 18.39 -17.30
N THR A 284 -1.12 19.35 -17.49
CA THR A 284 -0.75 20.78 -17.58
C THR A 284 -0.22 21.30 -16.23
N LYS A 285 -0.75 20.80 -15.10
CA LYS A 285 -0.25 21.12 -13.75
C LYS A 285 1.17 20.56 -13.52
N SER A 286 1.49 19.38 -14.07
CA SER A 286 2.84 18.82 -14.03
C SER A 286 3.85 19.68 -14.81
N ARG A 287 3.47 20.23 -15.98
CA ARG A 287 4.31 21.17 -16.76
C ARG A 287 4.41 22.56 -16.15
N ALA A 288 3.32 23.08 -15.59
CA ALA A 288 3.31 24.38 -14.91
C ALA A 288 4.18 24.38 -13.64
N ARG A 289 4.45 23.23 -13.08
CA ARG A 289 5.34 23.02 -11.95
C ARG A 289 6.81 23.25 -12.31
N LEU A 290 7.25 22.84 -13.51
CA LEU A 290 8.57 23.14 -14.02
C LEU A 290 8.82 24.66 -14.17
N GLN A 291 7.79 25.42 -14.56
CA GLN A 291 7.86 26.88 -14.66
C GLN A 291 7.82 27.59 -13.29
N ARG A 292 6.99 27.10 -12.34
CA ARG A 292 6.97 27.65 -10.98
C ARG A 292 8.28 27.51 -10.23
N TYR A 293 9.08 26.51 -10.55
CA TYR A 293 10.37 26.32 -9.91
C TYR A 293 11.35 27.47 -10.21
N GLU A 294 11.37 27.97 -11.46
CA GLU A 294 12.23 29.11 -11.83
C GLU A 294 11.84 30.39 -11.07
N GLU A 295 10.55 30.58 -10.80
CA GLU A 295 10.02 31.71 -10.02
C GLU A 295 10.26 31.53 -8.51
N MET A 296 10.10 30.31 -7.97
CA MET A 296 10.28 30.00 -6.54
C MET A 296 11.76 29.96 -6.13
N ALA A 297 12.67 29.57 -7.02
CA ALA A 297 14.11 29.61 -6.74
C ALA A 297 14.62 31.05 -6.52
N ALA A 298 13.93 32.04 -7.13
CA ALA A 298 14.20 33.47 -6.91
C ALA A 298 13.55 34.01 -5.63
N GLU A 299 12.47 33.40 -5.14
CA GLU A 299 11.76 33.81 -3.91
C GLU A 299 12.24 33.06 -2.64
N ALA A 300 12.90 31.92 -2.77
CA ALA A 300 13.40 31.11 -1.63
C ALA A 300 14.46 31.84 -0.78
N ALA A 301 14.95 32.99 -1.22
CA ALA A 301 15.79 33.89 -0.42
C ALA A 301 15.02 34.79 0.57
N LYS A 302 13.68 34.78 0.54
CA LYS A 302 12.84 35.53 1.50
C LYS A 302 12.23 34.57 2.51
N TYR A 303 12.61 34.74 3.75
CA TYR A 303 12.13 34.06 4.95
C TYR A 303 10.65 33.66 4.88
N ARG A 304 10.35 32.42 4.53
CA ARG A 304 9.04 31.81 4.74
C ARG A 304 8.94 31.38 6.20
N LYS A 305 7.90 31.82 6.88
CA LYS A 305 7.57 31.30 8.21
C LYS A 305 7.26 29.82 8.02
N LEU A 306 8.21 28.96 8.39
CA LEU A 306 8.11 27.53 8.22
C LEU A 306 6.96 27.00 9.07
N ASP A 307 6.05 26.28 8.45
CA ASP A 307 4.95 25.60 9.13
C ASP A 307 5.43 24.24 9.63
N PHE A 308 5.83 24.18 10.89
CA PHE A 308 6.49 23.02 11.51
C PHE A 308 5.58 21.81 11.75
N GLU A 309 4.31 21.84 11.32
CA GLU A 309 3.39 20.71 11.46
C GLU A 309 3.29 19.84 10.19
N GLU A 310 3.96 20.22 9.10
CA GLU A 310 3.99 19.50 7.82
C GLU A 310 5.39 18.97 7.52
N ILE A 311 5.44 17.86 6.78
CA ILE A 311 6.70 17.35 6.24
C ILE A 311 7.29 18.41 5.33
N GLN A 312 8.54 18.77 5.57
CA GLN A 312 9.30 19.67 4.73
C GLN A 312 10.56 19.01 4.26
N ILE A 313 10.81 19.11 2.96
CA ILE A 313 12.02 18.61 2.33
C ILE A 313 12.87 19.83 1.97
N PRO A 314 13.98 20.08 2.69
CA PRO A 314 14.81 21.24 2.42
C PRO A 314 15.47 21.12 1.05
N PRO A 315 15.69 22.24 0.36
CA PRO A 315 16.46 22.24 -0.86
C PRO A 315 17.91 21.80 -0.57
N GLY A 316 18.39 20.86 -1.36
CA GLY A 316 19.80 20.50 -1.40
C GLY A 316 20.63 21.50 -2.21
N PRO A 317 21.93 21.21 -2.47
CA PRO A 317 22.76 21.99 -3.37
C PRO A 317 22.16 22.06 -4.78
N ARG A 318 22.51 23.10 -5.54
CA ARG A 318 22.02 23.28 -6.91
C ARG A 318 22.44 22.09 -7.80
N LEU A 319 21.46 21.49 -8.48
CA LEU A 319 21.70 20.43 -9.47
C LEU A 319 22.34 21.00 -10.76
N GLY A 320 23.26 20.24 -11.33
CA GLY A 320 23.76 20.44 -12.68
C GLY A 320 22.77 19.99 -13.76
N THR A 321 23.20 20.06 -15.01
CA THR A 321 22.38 19.65 -16.17
C THR A 321 22.26 18.12 -16.29
N THR A 322 23.26 17.38 -15.83
CA THR A 322 23.25 15.91 -15.79
C THR A 322 22.92 15.47 -14.37
N VAL A 323 21.82 14.74 -14.21
CA VAL A 323 21.43 14.19 -12.91
C VAL A 323 21.74 12.70 -12.87
N ILE A 324 20.98 11.86 -13.52
CA ILE A 324 21.22 10.41 -13.66
C ILE A 324 20.95 10.04 -15.12
N VAL A 325 21.91 9.35 -15.74
CA VAL A 325 21.80 8.85 -17.11
C VAL A 325 22.17 7.37 -17.10
N ALA A 326 21.25 6.54 -17.55
CA ALA A 326 21.47 5.12 -17.82
C ALA A 326 21.47 4.89 -19.32
N ASP A 327 22.48 4.20 -19.83
CA ASP A 327 22.62 3.86 -21.24
C ASP A 327 22.90 2.37 -21.41
N HIS A 328 21.94 1.66 -22.00
CA HIS A 328 21.97 0.22 -22.26
C HIS A 328 22.31 -0.64 -21.03
N LEU A 329 21.82 -0.22 -19.85
CA LEU A 329 22.11 -0.85 -18.57
C LEU A 329 21.54 -2.28 -18.51
N THR A 330 22.40 -3.23 -18.17
CA THR A 330 22.02 -4.64 -18.03
C THR A 330 22.46 -5.15 -16.65
N LYS A 331 21.57 -5.85 -15.96
CA LYS A 331 21.82 -6.46 -14.64
C LYS A 331 21.04 -7.76 -14.48
N GLY A 332 21.73 -8.79 -14.00
CA GLY A 332 21.13 -10.06 -13.63
C GLY A 332 21.76 -10.65 -12.38
N PHE A 333 21.10 -11.63 -11.78
CA PHE A 333 21.63 -12.44 -10.69
C PHE A 333 21.36 -13.90 -11.00
N ASP A 334 22.37 -14.74 -10.81
CA ASP A 334 22.34 -16.17 -11.14
C ASP A 334 21.85 -16.41 -12.58
N ASP A 335 20.69 -17.04 -12.74
CA ASP A 335 20.05 -17.32 -14.03
C ASP A 335 18.98 -16.30 -14.43
N ARG A 336 18.75 -15.25 -13.62
CA ARG A 336 17.65 -14.30 -13.81
C ARG A 336 18.18 -12.97 -14.33
N LEU A 337 17.72 -12.57 -15.50
CA LEU A 337 17.97 -11.24 -16.04
C LEU A 337 16.90 -10.28 -15.49
N LEU A 338 17.30 -9.26 -14.72
CA LEU A 338 16.40 -8.26 -14.14
C LEU A 338 16.17 -7.08 -15.08
N MET A 339 17.21 -6.65 -15.74
CA MET A 339 17.21 -5.49 -16.65
C MET A 339 18.00 -5.82 -17.90
N GLU A 340 17.42 -5.56 -19.06
CA GLU A 340 18.06 -5.73 -20.36
C GLU A 340 18.07 -4.40 -21.11
N LYS A 341 19.28 -3.86 -21.34
CA LYS A 341 19.50 -2.62 -22.12
C LYS A 341 18.62 -1.45 -21.71
N LEU A 342 18.44 -1.27 -20.41
CA LEU A 342 17.67 -0.15 -19.88
C LEU A 342 18.37 1.18 -20.18
N SER A 343 17.65 2.10 -20.82
CA SER A 343 18.13 3.46 -21.08
C SER A 343 17.09 4.49 -20.62
N PHE A 344 17.52 5.43 -19.78
CA PHE A 344 16.71 6.56 -19.36
C PHE A 344 17.58 7.75 -18.92
N THR A 345 16.97 8.92 -18.89
CA THR A 345 17.62 10.12 -18.36
C THR A 345 16.68 10.79 -17.37
N LEU A 346 17.13 10.95 -16.12
CA LEU A 346 16.40 11.70 -15.11
C LEU A 346 16.52 13.20 -15.41
N PRO A 347 15.43 13.88 -15.80
CA PRO A 347 15.47 15.30 -16.08
C PRO A 347 15.60 16.12 -14.79
N PRO A 348 16.18 17.33 -14.83
CA PRO A 348 16.17 18.25 -13.69
C PRO A 348 14.74 18.48 -13.17
N ASN A 349 14.56 18.46 -11.85
CA ASN A 349 13.27 18.57 -11.15
C ASN A 349 12.24 17.46 -11.51
N GLY A 350 12.70 16.37 -12.16
CA GLY A 350 11.86 15.23 -12.46
C GLY A 350 11.56 14.40 -11.23
N ILE A 351 10.32 13.93 -11.13
CA ILE A 351 9.92 12.88 -10.18
C ILE A 351 9.58 11.64 -11.00
N VAL A 352 10.35 10.60 -10.80
CA VAL A 352 10.22 9.33 -11.51
C VAL A 352 9.57 8.30 -10.60
N GLY A 353 8.41 7.81 -10.99
CA GLY A 353 7.79 6.63 -10.38
C GLY A 353 8.35 5.36 -10.99
N VAL A 354 8.95 4.50 -10.19
CA VAL A 354 9.47 3.18 -10.62
C VAL A 354 8.45 2.12 -10.24
N ILE A 355 7.86 1.49 -11.23
CA ILE A 355 6.77 0.52 -11.05
C ILE A 355 7.12 -0.85 -11.63
N GLY A 356 6.54 -1.88 -11.06
CA GLY A 356 6.71 -3.27 -11.48
C GLY A 356 6.49 -4.24 -10.33
N PRO A 357 6.39 -5.53 -10.61
CA PRO A 357 6.23 -6.58 -9.62
C PRO A 357 7.32 -6.58 -8.55
N ASN A 358 7.06 -7.29 -7.45
CA ASN A 358 8.09 -7.50 -6.44
C ASN A 358 9.18 -8.44 -6.97
N GLY A 359 10.45 -8.12 -6.68
CA GLY A 359 11.61 -8.92 -7.08
C GLY A 359 12.16 -8.61 -8.50
N VAL A 360 11.55 -7.71 -9.28
CA VAL A 360 12.02 -7.39 -10.65
C VAL A 360 13.27 -6.51 -10.72
N GLY A 361 13.82 -6.09 -9.57
CA GLY A 361 15.06 -5.33 -9.51
C GLY A 361 14.90 -3.83 -9.23
N LYS A 362 13.76 -3.38 -8.72
CA LYS A 362 13.55 -1.96 -8.33
C LYS A 362 14.62 -1.49 -7.34
N THR A 363 14.79 -2.20 -6.22
CA THR A 363 15.83 -1.90 -5.21
C THR A 363 17.24 -2.08 -5.75
N THR A 364 17.44 -3.03 -6.67
CA THR A 364 18.75 -3.22 -7.35
C THR A 364 19.11 -1.99 -8.17
N LEU A 365 18.16 -1.38 -8.88
CA LEU A 365 18.38 -0.13 -9.60
C LEU A 365 18.83 0.99 -8.65
N PHE A 366 18.19 1.11 -7.48
CA PHE A 366 18.59 2.10 -6.48
C PHE A 366 20.01 1.86 -5.95
N ARG A 367 20.36 0.61 -5.67
CA ARG A 367 21.74 0.25 -5.24
C ARG A 367 22.77 0.55 -6.31
N MET A 368 22.46 0.33 -7.59
CA MET A 368 23.36 0.73 -8.69
C MET A 368 23.55 2.24 -8.75
N ILE A 369 22.47 3.03 -8.60
CA ILE A 369 22.56 4.51 -8.56
C ILE A 369 23.45 4.95 -7.38
N VAL A 370 23.26 4.37 -6.21
CA VAL A 370 24.04 4.66 -4.99
C VAL A 370 25.51 4.30 -5.20
N GLY A 371 25.82 3.14 -5.78
CA GLY A 371 27.18 2.69 -6.07
C GLY A 371 27.95 3.62 -7.02
N GLN A 372 27.23 4.28 -7.94
CA GLN A 372 27.83 5.22 -8.91
C GLN A 372 27.89 6.68 -8.42
N ALA A 373 27.28 7.00 -7.27
CA ALA A 373 27.22 8.37 -6.76
C ALA A 373 28.55 8.85 -6.12
N GLY A 374 29.47 7.95 -5.79
CA GLY A 374 30.78 8.29 -5.21
C GLY A 374 30.65 9.20 -4.00
N ALA A 375 31.23 10.41 -4.04
CA ALA A 375 31.16 11.40 -2.96
C ALA A 375 29.75 11.96 -2.71
N GLY A 376 28.81 11.77 -3.62
CA GLY A 376 27.40 12.14 -3.47
C GLY A 376 26.54 11.09 -2.78
N ALA A 377 27.09 9.91 -2.48
CA ALA A 377 26.38 8.85 -1.76
C ALA A 377 26.19 9.22 -0.28
N PRO A 378 25.07 8.82 0.36
CA PRO A 378 24.86 9.04 1.79
C PRO A 378 25.93 8.33 2.63
N PRO A 379 26.33 8.87 3.79
CA PRO A 379 27.28 8.21 4.69
C PRO A 379 26.83 6.81 5.10
N GLY A 380 27.72 5.82 4.98
CA GLY A 380 27.47 4.42 5.36
C GLY A 380 26.61 3.61 4.38
N VAL A 381 26.34 4.12 3.17
CA VAL A 381 25.54 3.44 2.12
C VAL A 381 26.39 3.05 0.94
N ALA A 382 27.52 3.69 0.74
CA ALA A 382 28.40 3.45 -0.41
C ALA A 382 28.89 1.98 -0.52
N ASP A 383 28.98 1.28 0.62
CA ASP A 383 29.43 -0.12 0.66
C ASP A 383 28.37 -1.12 0.17
N ASP A 384 27.11 -0.69 0.08
CA ASP A 384 25.97 -1.51 -0.41
C ASP A 384 25.67 -1.28 -1.90
N GLY A 385 26.55 -0.57 -2.59
CA GLY A 385 26.42 -0.28 -4.02
C GLY A 385 26.56 -1.52 -4.89
N GLU A 386 25.72 -1.62 -5.91
CA GLU A 386 25.79 -2.66 -6.96
C GLU A 386 26.38 -2.04 -8.22
N GLU A 387 27.13 -2.85 -8.98
CA GLU A 387 27.61 -2.46 -10.30
C GLU A 387 26.73 -3.08 -11.40
N PRO A 388 26.51 -2.39 -12.53
CA PRO A 388 25.88 -2.99 -13.69
C PRO A 388 26.78 -4.09 -14.29
N ASP A 389 26.15 -5.11 -14.89
CA ASP A 389 26.90 -6.17 -15.58
C ASP A 389 27.34 -5.70 -16.98
N ASP A 390 26.57 -4.80 -17.61
CA ASP A 390 26.88 -4.16 -18.89
C ASP A 390 26.15 -2.80 -18.99
N GLY A 391 26.62 -1.94 -19.90
CA GLY A 391 26.09 -0.59 -20.08
C GLY A 391 26.76 0.45 -19.17
N VAL A 392 26.22 1.67 -19.19
CA VAL A 392 26.78 2.79 -18.44
C VAL A 392 25.71 3.44 -17.58
N LEU A 393 25.98 3.57 -16.28
CA LEU A 393 25.20 4.38 -15.35
C LEU A 393 26.04 5.55 -14.88
N LYS A 394 25.61 6.77 -15.19
CA LYS A 394 26.31 7.99 -14.82
C LYS A 394 25.47 8.82 -13.87
N VAL A 395 26.02 9.12 -12.71
CA VAL A 395 25.47 10.06 -11.72
C VAL A 395 26.26 11.38 -11.84
N GLY A 396 25.54 12.51 -11.90
CA GLY A 396 26.16 13.83 -12.05
C GLY A 396 27.00 14.22 -10.83
N GLU A 397 28.10 14.94 -11.05
CA GLU A 397 29.05 15.36 -10.00
C GLU A 397 28.40 16.27 -8.92
N THR A 398 27.32 16.97 -9.25
CA THR A 398 26.59 17.85 -8.32
C THR A 398 25.50 17.14 -7.54
N VAL A 399 25.27 15.85 -7.82
CA VAL A 399 24.25 15.05 -7.16
C VAL A 399 24.68 14.73 -5.74
N GLN A 400 23.78 14.99 -4.80
CA GLN A 400 23.84 14.53 -3.42
C GLN A 400 22.60 13.69 -3.15
N LEU A 401 22.79 12.40 -2.95
CA LEU A 401 21.67 11.47 -2.72
C LEU A 401 21.21 11.54 -1.27
N SER A 402 19.89 11.48 -1.08
CA SER A 402 19.27 11.02 0.16
C SER A 402 18.55 9.70 -0.16
N TYR A 403 18.94 8.62 0.51
CA TYR A 403 18.44 7.28 0.23
C TYR A 403 17.83 6.63 1.46
N VAL A 404 16.61 6.13 1.31
CA VAL A 404 15.92 5.28 2.30
C VAL A 404 16.05 3.84 1.86
N ASP A 405 16.72 3.02 2.65
CA ASP A 405 16.72 1.57 2.51
C ASP A 405 15.73 0.94 3.51
N GLN A 406 14.94 -0.04 3.05
CA GLN A 406 13.98 -0.77 3.88
C GLN A 406 14.62 -1.59 5.01
N GLY A 407 15.90 -1.93 4.90
CA GLY A 407 16.58 -2.92 5.76
C GLY A 407 17.48 -2.37 6.89
N ARG A 408 17.57 -1.07 7.12
CA ARG A 408 18.66 -0.52 7.96
C ARG A 408 18.51 -0.71 9.44
N GLY A 409 19.43 -1.52 9.96
CA GLY A 409 19.80 -1.68 11.37
C GLY A 409 20.63 -0.55 11.99
N GLY A 410 20.52 0.70 11.49
CA GLY A 410 21.31 1.83 12.02
C GLY A 410 20.64 2.59 13.19
N ILE A 411 19.43 2.21 13.57
CA ILE A 411 18.71 2.87 14.66
C ILE A 411 19.06 2.20 15.98
N ASP A 412 19.63 2.98 16.93
CA ASP A 412 19.89 2.49 18.28
C ASP A 412 18.56 2.17 18.99
N PRO A 413 18.28 0.90 19.31
CA PRO A 413 17.02 0.49 19.91
C PRO A 413 16.78 1.08 21.32
N LYS A 414 17.82 1.58 21.98
CA LYS A 414 17.76 2.17 23.32
C LYS A 414 17.37 3.64 23.30
N LYS A 415 17.66 4.36 22.21
CA LYS A 415 17.27 5.76 22.05
C LYS A 415 15.77 5.87 21.79
N ASN A 416 15.12 6.92 22.27
CA ASN A 416 13.75 7.21 21.89
C ASN A 416 13.69 7.88 20.51
N VAL A 417 12.49 7.91 19.90
CA VAL A 417 12.27 8.45 18.54
C VAL A 417 12.85 9.85 18.39
N TRP A 418 12.58 10.75 19.36
CA TRP A 418 13.11 12.11 19.35
C TRP A 418 14.64 12.14 19.39
N GLN A 419 15.26 11.33 20.26
CA GLN A 419 16.72 11.25 20.36
C GLN A 419 17.38 10.71 19.11
N VAL A 420 16.75 9.74 18.44
CA VAL A 420 17.25 9.17 17.17
C VAL A 420 17.34 10.26 16.09
N VAL A 421 16.33 11.13 15.99
CA VAL A 421 16.28 12.19 14.97
C VAL A 421 17.12 13.40 15.37
N SER A 422 17.09 13.79 16.65
CA SER A 422 17.65 15.06 17.13
C SER A 422 19.03 14.94 17.76
N ASP A 423 19.51 13.71 18.08
CA ASP A 423 20.67 13.47 18.93
C ASP A 423 20.59 14.19 20.28
N GLY A 424 19.35 14.46 20.75
CA GLY A 424 19.08 15.15 22.00
C GLY A 424 19.07 16.68 21.91
N LEU A 425 19.16 17.25 20.71
CA LEU A 425 19.13 18.68 20.47
C LEU A 425 17.70 19.19 20.29
N ASP A 426 17.34 20.32 20.90
CA ASP A 426 16.01 20.94 20.73
C ASP A 426 15.82 21.52 19.32
N HIS A 427 16.91 21.92 18.66
CA HIS A 427 16.92 22.36 17.27
C HIS A 427 17.83 21.49 16.44
N ILE A 428 17.38 21.17 15.22
CA ILE A 428 18.14 20.36 14.26
C ILE A 428 18.28 21.09 12.95
N LYS A 429 19.37 20.82 12.27
CA LYS A 429 19.54 21.24 10.88
C LYS A 429 18.90 20.19 9.97
N VAL A 430 17.99 20.65 9.12
CA VAL A 430 17.37 19.85 8.06
C VAL A 430 17.81 20.48 6.73
N GLY A 431 18.82 19.89 6.09
CA GLY A 431 19.53 20.55 5.02
C GLY A 431 20.22 21.84 5.49
N GLN A 432 19.83 22.99 4.94
CA GLN A 432 20.34 24.31 5.31
C GLN A 432 19.45 25.07 6.31
N VAL A 433 18.32 24.48 6.70
CA VAL A 433 17.32 25.13 7.56
C VAL A 433 17.42 24.59 8.98
N GLU A 434 17.39 25.49 9.99
CA GLU A 434 17.31 25.12 11.38
C GLU A 434 15.85 25.15 11.86
N MET A 435 15.40 24.07 12.53
CA MET A 435 14.03 23.95 12.99
C MET A 435 13.94 23.19 14.33
N PRO A 436 12.83 23.38 15.10
CA PRO A 436 12.61 22.64 16.33
C PRO A 436 12.47 21.14 16.07
N SER A 437 13.29 20.32 16.72
CA SER A 437 13.37 18.89 16.50
C SER A 437 12.05 18.16 16.81
N ARG A 438 11.34 18.59 17.86
CA ARG A 438 10.05 17.99 18.24
C ARG A 438 8.95 18.24 17.21
N ALA A 439 8.95 19.43 16.60
CA ALA A 439 8.02 19.77 15.53
C ALA A 439 8.31 18.95 14.26
N TYR A 440 9.60 18.81 13.91
CA TYR A 440 10.01 17.96 12.80
C TYR A 440 9.54 16.51 12.98
N VAL A 441 9.80 15.91 14.14
CA VAL A 441 9.38 14.54 14.46
C VAL A 441 7.84 14.40 14.44
N ALA A 442 7.12 15.44 14.91
CA ALA A 442 5.65 15.43 14.90
C ALA A 442 5.05 15.41 13.48
N ALA A 443 5.72 16.03 12.51
CA ALA A 443 5.30 16.02 11.10
C ALA A 443 5.23 14.61 10.49
N PHE A 444 6.03 13.67 11.02
CA PHE A 444 6.04 12.26 10.62
C PHE A 444 5.08 11.39 11.46
N GLY A 445 4.12 12.00 12.15
CA GLY A 445 3.09 11.29 12.91
C GLY A 445 3.47 10.89 14.34
N PHE A 446 4.68 11.24 14.83
CA PHE A 446 5.08 11.00 16.21
C PHE A 446 4.71 12.20 17.08
N LYS A 447 3.51 12.18 17.69
CA LYS A 447 2.97 13.29 18.50
C LYS A 447 3.04 12.95 19.99
N GLY A 448 3.37 13.96 20.82
CA GLY A 448 3.34 13.85 22.28
C GLY A 448 4.14 12.67 22.83
N PRO A 449 3.50 11.69 23.52
CA PRO A 449 4.19 10.55 24.13
C PRO A 449 4.91 9.64 23.14
N ASP A 450 4.47 9.59 21.87
CA ASP A 450 5.08 8.72 20.85
C ASP A 450 6.54 9.10 20.57
N GLN A 451 6.92 10.37 20.77
CA GLN A 451 8.31 10.82 20.63
C GLN A 451 9.25 10.22 21.69
N GLN A 452 8.69 9.78 22.82
CA GLN A 452 9.45 9.17 23.90
C GLN A 452 9.52 7.64 23.82
N LYS A 453 8.84 7.01 22.86
CA LYS A 453 8.91 5.57 22.66
C LYS A 453 10.34 5.16 22.30
N PRO A 454 10.90 4.12 22.92
CA PRO A 454 12.17 3.53 22.48
C PRO A 454 12.07 3.02 21.04
N ALA A 455 13.10 3.27 20.24
CA ALA A 455 13.10 2.84 18.83
C ALA A 455 13.02 1.32 18.67
N GLY A 456 13.47 0.56 19.68
CA GLY A 456 13.41 -0.90 19.67
C GLY A 456 12.00 -1.50 19.76
N VAL A 457 11.01 -0.74 20.27
CA VAL A 457 9.62 -1.21 20.43
C VAL A 457 8.67 -0.67 19.34
N LEU A 458 9.20 0.03 18.36
CA LEU A 458 8.42 0.57 17.26
C LEU A 458 7.89 -0.56 16.38
N SER A 459 6.63 -0.41 15.95
CA SER A 459 6.05 -1.24 14.87
C SER A 459 6.81 -1.03 13.55
N GLY A 460 6.63 -1.94 12.59
CA GLY A 460 7.22 -1.81 11.26
C GLY A 460 6.90 -0.45 10.62
N GLY A 461 5.65 -0.03 10.64
CA GLY A 461 5.23 1.24 10.08
C GLY A 461 5.78 2.47 10.83
N GLU A 462 5.86 2.42 12.18
CA GLU A 462 6.52 3.49 12.95
C GLU A 462 8.01 3.57 12.59
N ARG A 463 8.67 2.42 12.40
CA ARG A 463 10.08 2.38 11.99
C ARG A 463 10.28 2.95 10.59
N ASN A 464 9.38 2.66 9.64
CA ASN A 464 9.43 3.22 8.29
C ASN A 464 9.29 4.74 8.30
N ARG A 465 8.35 5.29 9.09
CA ARG A 465 8.20 6.74 9.27
C ARG A 465 9.45 7.39 9.87
N LEU A 466 10.07 6.72 10.84
CA LEU A 466 11.31 7.21 11.46
C LEU A 466 12.47 7.21 10.45
N ASN A 467 12.62 6.16 9.65
CA ASN A 467 13.61 6.08 8.58
C ASN A 467 13.39 7.18 7.52
N LEU A 468 12.14 7.41 7.11
CA LEU A 468 11.80 8.49 6.20
C LEU A 468 12.23 9.86 6.77
N ALA A 469 11.93 10.12 8.06
CA ALA A 469 12.35 11.35 8.72
C ALA A 469 13.88 11.52 8.73
N LEU A 470 14.63 10.46 9.03
CA LEU A 470 16.09 10.47 9.03
C LEU A 470 16.67 10.77 7.64
N THR A 471 16.06 10.22 6.60
CA THR A 471 16.52 10.41 5.23
C THR A 471 16.25 11.83 4.73
N LEU A 472 15.03 12.33 4.93
CA LEU A 472 14.69 13.69 4.50
C LEU A 472 15.47 14.76 5.27
N LYS A 473 15.94 14.45 6.50
CA LYS A 473 16.84 15.31 7.28
C LYS A 473 18.20 15.52 6.58
N GLN A 474 18.68 14.57 5.77
CA GLN A 474 20.00 14.63 5.15
C GLN A 474 20.16 15.82 4.18
N GLY A 475 19.08 16.28 3.54
CA GLY A 475 19.08 17.46 2.68
C GLY A 475 19.77 17.26 1.33
N GLY A 476 19.69 16.09 0.75
CA GLY A 476 20.15 15.82 -0.62
C GLY A 476 19.33 16.56 -1.68
N ASN A 477 19.85 16.64 -2.89
CA ASN A 477 19.17 17.22 -4.05
C ASN A 477 18.55 16.18 -4.98
N VAL A 478 18.82 14.88 -4.72
CA VAL A 478 18.16 13.75 -5.38
C VAL A 478 17.72 12.76 -4.31
N LEU A 479 16.43 12.49 -4.26
CA LEU A 479 15.82 11.56 -3.30
C LEU A 479 15.63 10.19 -3.97
N LEU A 480 16.09 9.13 -3.33
CA LEU A 480 15.79 7.76 -3.68
C LEU A 480 14.90 7.18 -2.57
N LEU A 481 13.61 6.97 -2.86
CA LEU A 481 12.63 6.54 -1.88
C LEU A 481 12.08 5.16 -2.29
N ASP A 482 12.44 4.13 -1.52
CA ASP A 482 11.97 2.76 -1.76
C ASP A 482 10.73 2.48 -0.90
N GLU A 483 9.56 2.39 -1.55
CA GLU A 483 8.23 2.17 -0.95
C GLU A 483 7.94 3.11 0.24
N PRO A 484 8.09 4.44 0.09
CA PRO A 484 7.90 5.38 1.21
C PRO A 484 6.44 5.51 1.66
N THR A 485 5.51 5.03 0.85
CA THR A 485 4.06 5.08 1.09
C THR A 485 3.57 3.99 2.04
N ASN A 486 4.34 2.91 2.22
CA ASN A 486 3.95 1.80 3.07
C ASN A 486 3.74 2.25 4.52
N ASP A 487 2.62 1.85 5.11
CA ASP A 487 2.24 2.12 6.50
C ASP A 487 2.05 3.62 6.85
N LEU A 488 2.02 4.53 5.86
CA LEU A 488 1.65 5.92 6.09
C LEU A 488 0.12 6.06 6.13
N ASP A 489 -0.40 6.82 7.08
CA ASP A 489 -1.80 7.21 7.04
C ASP A 489 -2.05 8.29 5.97
N VAL A 490 -3.30 8.46 5.58
CA VAL A 490 -3.71 9.38 4.51
C VAL A 490 -3.25 10.83 4.77
N GLU A 491 -3.24 11.27 6.05
CA GLU A 491 -2.80 12.64 6.41
C GLU A 491 -1.29 12.79 6.21
N THR A 492 -0.50 11.83 6.69
CA THR A 492 0.97 11.83 6.53
C THR A 492 1.36 11.68 5.06
N LEU A 493 0.64 10.81 4.33
CA LEU A 493 0.85 10.60 2.90
C LEU A 493 0.59 11.89 2.10
N GLY A 494 -0.52 12.59 2.36
CA GLY A 494 -0.81 13.89 1.75
C GLY A 494 0.23 14.97 2.08
N SER A 495 0.80 14.94 3.29
CA SER A 495 1.91 15.83 3.67
C SER A 495 3.18 15.52 2.88
N LEU A 496 3.51 14.22 2.69
CA LEU A 496 4.65 13.78 1.88
C LEU A 496 4.49 14.16 0.42
N GLU A 497 3.28 13.97 -0.14
CA GLU A 497 2.97 14.39 -1.51
C GLU A 497 3.22 15.88 -1.72
N ASN A 498 2.68 16.72 -0.84
CA ASN A 498 2.87 18.16 -0.93
C ASN A 498 4.37 18.55 -0.79
N ALA A 499 5.09 17.91 0.13
CA ALA A 499 6.52 18.14 0.32
C ALA A 499 7.34 17.76 -0.95
N LEU A 500 7.01 16.63 -1.60
CA LEU A 500 7.64 16.22 -2.86
C LEU A 500 7.25 17.15 -4.02
N LEU A 501 6.00 17.61 -4.02
CA LEU A 501 5.53 18.60 -5.00
C LEU A 501 6.24 19.95 -4.88
N GLU A 502 6.65 20.34 -3.70
CA GLU A 502 7.39 21.57 -3.43
C GLU A 502 8.91 21.39 -3.46
N PHE A 503 9.39 20.15 -3.49
CA PHE A 503 10.83 19.86 -3.47
C PHE A 503 11.53 20.32 -4.75
N PRO A 504 12.57 21.17 -4.66
CA PRO A 504 13.25 21.73 -5.81
C PRO A 504 14.33 20.83 -6.43
N GLY A 505 14.41 19.57 -6.01
CA GLY A 505 15.32 18.57 -6.53
C GLY A 505 14.63 17.52 -7.39
N CYS A 506 15.31 16.41 -7.61
CA CYS A 506 14.76 15.24 -8.29
C CYS A 506 14.39 14.15 -7.28
N ALA A 507 13.43 13.31 -7.64
CA ALA A 507 13.11 12.14 -6.86
C ALA A 507 12.92 10.91 -7.77
N VAL A 508 13.45 9.77 -7.32
CA VAL A 508 13.16 8.46 -7.90
C VAL A 508 12.50 7.63 -6.81
N ILE A 509 11.27 7.20 -7.06
CA ILE A 509 10.39 6.67 -6.03
C ILE A 509 9.80 5.34 -6.50
N THR A 510 10.02 4.27 -5.75
CA THR A 510 9.21 3.06 -5.93
C THR A 510 7.94 3.21 -5.10
N SER A 511 6.80 2.88 -5.66
CA SER A 511 5.56 2.78 -4.90
C SER A 511 4.55 1.91 -5.63
N HIS A 512 3.73 1.22 -4.84
CA HIS A 512 2.54 0.52 -5.32
C HIS A 512 1.27 1.36 -5.18
N ASP A 513 1.35 2.53 -4.52
CA ASP A 513 0.25 3.50 -4.42
C ASP A 513 0.11 4.27 -5.73
N ARG A 514 -0.85 3.85 -6.54
CA ARG A 514 -1.14 4.43 -7.86
C ARG A 514 -1.61 5.87 -7.76
N TRP A 515 -2.39 6.22 -6.74
CA TRP A 515 -2.88 7.57 -6.48
C TRP A 515 -1.73 8.53 -6.17
N PHE A 516 -0.81 8.08 -5.34
CA PHE A 516 0.40 8.82 -5.01
C PHE A 516 1.24 9.09 -6.26
N LEU A 517 1.53 8.05 -7.06
CA LEU A 517 2.30 8.19 -8.30
C LEU A 517 1.59 9.07 -9.34
N ASP A 518 0.26 8.95 -9.46
CA ASP A 518 -0.51 9.77 -10.39
C ASP A 518 -0.48 11.26 -10.03
N ARG A 519 -0.41 11.56 -8.73
CA ARG A 519 -0.36 12.93 -8.22
C ARG A 519 1.01 13.57 -8.35
N ILE A 520 2.10 12.83 -8.13
CA ILE A 520 3.44 13.41 -8.03
C ILE A 520 4.35 13.12 -9.21
N ALA A 521 4.22 11.97 -9.87
CA ALA A 521 5.15 11.55 -10.90
C ALA A 521 5.06 12.41 -12.16
N THR A 522 6.21 12.79 -12.67
CA THR A 522 6.37 13.45 -13.97
C THR A 522 6.75 12.45 -15.05
N HIS A 523 7.36 11.35 -14.64
CA HIS A 523 7.80 10.25 -15.50
C HIS A 523 7.57 8.92 -14.80
N ILE A 524 7.33 7.88 -15.58
CA ILE A 524 7.20 6.51 -15.10
C ILE A 524 8.30 5.65 -15.74
N LEU A 525 8.98 4.88 -14.91
CA LEU A 525 9.87 3.80 -15.32
C LEU A 525 9.21 2.48 -14.95
N ALA A 526 8.62 1.82 -15.92
CA ALA A 526 7.82 0.62 -15.72
C ALA A 526 8.57 -0.63 -16.15
N TRP A 527 8.59 -1.65 -15.29
CA TRP A 527 8.96 -2.99 -15.70
C TRP A 527 7.81 -3.61 -16.49
N GLU A 528 8.13 -4.12 -17.66
CA GLU A 528 7.20 -4.87 -18.52
C GLU A 528 7.73 -6.30 -18.71
N GLU A 529 6.94 -7.19 -19.28
CA GLU A 529 7.29 -8.60 -19.39
C GLU A 529 8.66 -8.85 -20.06
N GLY A 530 9.33 -9.93 -19.65
CA GLY A 530 10.59 -10.38 -20.24
C GLY A 530 11.78 -9.51 -19.90
N SER A 531 11.86 -8.96 -18.69
CA SER A 531 12.99 -8.14 -18.19
C SER A 531 13.19 -6.81 -18.92
N THR A 532 12.12 -6.33 -19.58
CA THR A 532 12.12 -5.07 -20.32
C THR A 532 11.61 -3.95 -19.45
N TRP A 533 12.26 -2.78 -19.52
CA TRP A 533 11.84 -1.59 -18.82
C TRP A 533 11.41 -0.53 -19.83
N PHE A 534 10.31 0.13 -19.54
CA PHE A 534 9.72 1.15 -20.40
C PHE A 534 9.75 2.51 -19.72
N TRP A 535 10.34 3.50 -20.39
CA TRP A 535 10.39 4.88 -19.95
C TRP A 535 9.23 5.66 -20.55
N TYR A 536 8.44 6.32 -19.71
CA TYR A 536 7.27 7.07 -20.12
C TYR A 536 7.27 8.47 -19.50
N GLU A 537 7.03 9.50 -20.32
CA GLU A 537 6.83 10.89 -19.86
C GLU A 537 5.34 11.12 -19.57
N GLY A 538 4.97 11.24 -18.31
CA GLY A 538 3.61 11.42 -17.84
C GLY A 538 3.40 10.80 -16.46
N ASN A 539 2.16 10.84 -15.97
CA ASN A 539 1.76 10.26 -14.71
C ASN A 539 1.37 8.78 -14.86
N PHE A 540 0.96 8.15 -13.75
CA PHE A 540 0.59 6.73 -13.75
C PHE A 540 -0.63 6.42 -14.61
N ALA A 541 -1.69 7.24 -14.54
CA ALA A 541 -2.91 6.99 -15.33
C ALA A 541 -2.69 7.11 -16.84
N ASP A 542 -1.82 8.02 -17.27
CA ASP A 542 -1.46 8.17 -18.68
C ASP A 542 -0.60 7.00 -19.17
N TYR A 543 0.34 6.53 -18.32
CA TYR A 543 1.12 5.33 -18.61
C TYR A 543 0.21 4.09 -18.76
N GLU A 544 -0.74 3.89 -17.84
CA GLU A 544 -1.67 2.74 -17.88
C GLU A 544 -2.47 2.70 -19.18
N LYS A 545 -2.98 3.86 -19.63
CA LYS A 545 -3.66 3.97 -20.94
C LYS A 545 -2.72 3.63 -22.10
N ASN A 546 -1.50 4.17 -22.07
CA ASN A 546 -0.51 3.88 -23.10
C ASN A 546 -0.11 2.39 -23.11
N LYS A 547 0.00 1.74 -21.94
CA LYS A 547 0.27 0.31 -21.82
C LYS A 547 -0.84 -0.50 -22.48
N ILE A 548 -2.11 -0.18 -22.22
CA ILE A 548 -3.27 -0.85 -22.81
C ILE A 548 -3.31 -0.66 -24.34
N GLU A 549 -3.04 0.55 -24.82
CA GLU A 549 -3.01 0.84 -26.27
C GLU A 549 -1.88 0.09 -27.00
N ARG A 550 -0.69 -0.07 -26.38
CA ARG A 550 0.47 -0.75 -26.98
C ARG A 550 0.40 -2.28 -26.91
N LEU A 551 -0.03 -2.81 -25.77
CA LEU A 551 0.08 -4.23 -25.45
C LEU A 551 -1.28 -4.95 -25.42
N GLY A 552 -2.39 -4.20 -25.54
CA GLY A 552 -3.74 -4.74 -25.46
C GLY A 552 -4.28 -4.89 -24.04
N ALA A 553 -5.59 -5.14 -23.92
CA ALA A 553 -6.26 -5.23 -22.63
C ALA A 553 -5.83 -6.44 -21.77
N GLU A 554 -5.27 -7.49 -22.39
CA GLU A 554 -4.76 -8.65 -21.66
C GLU A 554 -3.46 -8.34 -20.89
N ALA A 555 -2.67 -7.40 -21.34
CA ALA A 555 -1.46 -6.96 -20.64
C ALA A 555 -1.73 -6.25 -19.29
N ALA A 556 -2.98 -5.90 -19.02
CA ALA A 556 -3.42 -5.37 -17.72
C ALA A 556 -3.81 -6.46 -16.71
N ARG A 557 -3.78 -7.76 -17.11
CA ARG A 557 -4.08 -8.86 -16.19
C ARG A 557 -2.82 -9.31 -15.47
N PRO A 558 -2.89 -9.61 -14.17
CA PRO A 558 -1.74 -10.13 -13.44
C PRO A 558 -1.32 -11.48 -13.99
N HIS A 559 -0.06 -11.59 -14.35
CA HIS A 559 0.57 -12.82 -14.77
C HIS A 559 1.75 -13.15 -13.87
N ARG A 560 2.11 -14.43 -13.80
CA ARG A 560 3.31 -14.85 -13.08
C ARG A 560 4.54 -14.22 -13.73
N VAL A 561 5.40 -13.58 -12.92
CA VAL A 561 6.61 -12.91 -13.42
C VAL A 561 7.50 -13.94 -14.11
N THR A 562 7.75 -13.75 -15.40
CA THR A 562 8.69 -14.56 -16.16
C THR A 562 9.97 -13.76 -16.42
N TYR A 563 11.11 -14.31 -16.00
CA TYR A 563 12.41 -13.71 -16.27
C TYR A 563 13.02 -14.35 -17.51
N ARG A 564 13.73 -13.54 -18.31
CA ARG A 564 14.61 -14.10 -19.33
C ARG A 564 15.83 -14.74 -18.65
N LYS A 565 16.30 -15.86 -19.20
CA LYS A 565 17.55 -16.45 -18.73
C LYS A 565 18.73 -15.58 -19.14
N LEU A 566 19.65 -15.38 -18.20
CA LEU A 566 20.92 -14.72 -18.48
C LEU A 566 21.75 -15.64 -19.39
N THR A 567 21.84 -15.31 -20.68
CA THR A 567 22.79 -15.96 -21.59
C THR A 567 24.11 -15.25 -21.45
N ARG A 568 25.08 -15.90 -20.80
CA ARG A 568 26.47 -15.43 -20.70
C ARG A 568 27.20 -15.61 -22.01
#